data_8d6503e8a969a1c67c54c7d2c2addcea
#
_entry.id   8d6503e8a969a1c67c54c7d2c2addcea
#
_cell.length_a   1.000
_cell.length_b   1.000
_cell.length_c   1.000
_cell.angle_alpha   90.00
_cell.angle_beta   90.00
_cell.angle_gamma   90.00
#
_symmetry.space_group_name_H-M   'P 1'
#
loop_
_entity.id
_entity.type
_entity.pdbx_description
1 polymer ?
#
loop_
_entity_poly.entity_id
_entity_poly.type
_entity_poly.pdbx_seq_one_letter_code
_entity_poly.pdbx_strand_id
1 'polypeptide(L)'
;MGAILKDKSKIIEYINKKIETNVFDVKQSYYHSRKKFDLIKDVVAFANSSSVDDKYIVFNIDNTTFELCNMDMTLLPDVSEIENLLNEYCEPKIDIELNKFNYNGGQIAYLKVCSSNLDFPYMIKKNFELDGRIKLNQGQIYIRHGATNSIANRSDLDMLINMRISRVIKIESQSIEQKQIVVDNRAVLMYSSSFIFRNSANTNYLIKSAKINLKTPENIFSIKVVFISNSDILAFTSKEFLDNKLFNIDANSTIEKSAFFEITKECKDILMKHKDKITGELRIVDVNNVEVISNALLWSIK
;
A
#
# COMPACT_ATOMS: atom_id res chain seq x y z
N MET A 1 -21.92 2.87 -12.89
CA MET A 1 -22.37 4.27 -12.67
C MET A 1 -21.77 4.91 -11.41
N GLY A 2 -21.72 4.25 -10.26
CA GLY A 2 -21.19 4.84 -9.01
C GLY A 2 -19.69 5.20 -9.04
N ALA A 3 -18.83 4.40 -9.68
CA ALA A 3 -17.37 4.65 -9.74
C ALA A 3 -17.04 5.92 -10.53
N ILE A 4 -17.65 6.11 -11.71
CA ILE A 4 -17.43 7.31 -12.55
C ILE A 4 -17.88 8.58 -11.83
N LEU A 5 -18.96 8.55 -11.04
CA LEU A 5 -19.41 9.70 -10.25
C LEU A 5 -18.39 10.07 -9.15
N LYS A 6 -17.78 9.08 -8.53
CA LYS A 6 -16.74 9.28 -7.50
C LYS A 6 -15.48 9.90 -8.12
N ASP A 7 -15.02 9.36 -9.26
CA ASP A 7 -13.86 9.88 -9.99
C ASP A 7 -14.10 11.32 -10.44
N LYS A 8 -15.27 11.61 -11.03
CA LYS A 8 -15.68 12.96 -11.43
C LYS A 8 -15.59 13.95 -10.27
N SER A 9 -16.12 13.61 -9.10
CA SER A 9 -16.11 14.49 -7.92
C SER A 9 -14.68 14.79 -7.46
N LYS A 10 -13.81 13.77 -7.41
CA LYS A 10 -12.39 13.95 -7.05
C LYS A 10 -11.64 14.82 -8.07
N ILE A 11 -11.83 14.57 -9.35
CA ILE A 11 -11.18 15.34 -10.42
C ILE A 11 -11.58 16.82 -10.34
N ILE A 12 -12.89 17.09 -10.19
CA ILE A 12 -13.39 18.49 -10.06
C ILE A 12 -12.81 19.16 -8.81
N GLU A 13 -12.66 18.45 -7.71
CA GLU A 13 -12.04 18.98 -6.48
C GLU A 13 -10.59 19.43 -6.74
N TYR A 14 -9.77 18.60 -7.43
CA TYR A 14 -8.38 18.96 -7.76
C TYR A 14 -8.30 20.11 -8.76
N ILE A 15 -9.15 20.15 -9.78
CA ILE A 15 -9.21 21.28 -10.74
C ILE A 15 -9.53 22.58 -9.99
N ASN A 16 -10.51 22.56 -9.08
CA ASN A 16 -10.89 23.75 -8.30
C ASN A 16 -9.78 24.22 -7.35
N LYS A 17 -8.97 23.30 -6.82
CA LYS A 17 -7.80 23.62 -6.00
C LYS A 17 -6.62 24.13 -6.82
N LYS A 18 -6.63 23.99 -8.13
CA LYS A 18 -5.55 24.36 -9.07
C LYS A 18 -4.19 23.79 -8.67
N ILE A 19 -4.14 22.52 -8.29
CA ILE A 19 -2.94 21.87 -7.77
C ILE A 19 -2.75 20.51 -8.42
N GLU A 20 -1.58 20.29 -9.03
CA GLU A 20 -1.08 18.96 -9.38
C GLU A 20 -0.43 18.30 -8.18
N THR A 21 -0.55 16.97 -8.08
CA THR A 21 -0.09 16.19 -6.94
C THR A 21 0.53 14.85 -7.40
N ASN A 22 0.90 14.02 -6.45
CA ASN A 22 1.33 12.64 -6.73
C ASN A 22 0.18 11.71 -7.18
N VAL A 23 -1.07 12.19 -7.24
CA VAL A 23 -2.24 11.44 -7.71
C VAL A 23 -3.03 12.15 -8.79
N PHE A 24 -2.63 13.37 -9.17
CA PHE A 24 -3.39 14.19 -10.11
C PHE A 24 -2.47 15.05 -10.97
N ASP A 25 -2.72 15.03 -12.29
CA ASP A 25 -1.99 15.78 -13.30
C ASP A 25 -2.94 16.24 -14.40
N VAL A 26 -2.71 17.45 -14.97
CA VAL A 26 -3.53 17.96 -16.07
C VAL A 26 -2.72 18.15 -17.34
N LYS A 27 -3.36 17.98 -18.48
CA LYS A 27 -2.79 18.11 -19.81
C LYS A 27 -3.75 18.88 -20.72
N GLN A 28 -3.24 19.82 -21.49
CA GLN A 28 -4.04 20.57 -22.47
C GLN A 28 -4.59 19.67 -23.57
N SER A 29 -3.85 18.61 -23.94
CA SER A 29 -4.23 17.66 -24.99
C SER A 29 -3.75 16.23 -24.65
N TYR A 30 -4.29 15.25 -25.36
CA TYR A 30 -3.76 13.89 -25.31
C TYR A 30 -2.37 13.81 -25.95
N TYR A 31 -1.58 12.81 -25.57
CA TYR A 31 -0.24 12.59 -26.10
C TYR A 31 -0.29 12.19 -27.59
N HIS A 32 0.21 13.07 -28.46
CA HIS A 32 0.31 12.73 -29.90
C HIS A 32 1.38 11.65 -30.14
N SER A 33 1.40 11.09 -31.34
CA SER A 33 2.21 9.91 -31.71
C SER A 33 3.70 10.01 -31.34
N ARG A 34 4.30 11.20 -31.46
CA ARG A 34 5.71 11.42 -31.12
C ARG A 34 5.96 11.57 -29.60
N LYS A 35 4.90 11.67 -28.77
CA LYS A 35 4.98 11.77 -27.32
C LYS A 35 4.47 10.52 -26.59
N LYS A 36 4.38 9.37 -27.25
CA LYS A 36 3.99 8.10 -26.60
C LYS A 36 4.93 7.72 -25.44
N PHE A 37 6.23 8.07 -25.54
CA PHE A 37 7.18 7.83 -24.46
C PHE A 37 6.88 8.67 -23.21
N ASP A 38 6.32 9.88 -23.36
CA ASP A 38 5.88 10.70 -22.21
C ASP A 38 4.65 10.07 -21.53
N LEU A 39 3.68 9.54 -22.30
CA LEU A 39 2.56 8.79 -21.74
C LEU A 39 3.04 7.58 -20.92
N ILE A 40 3.95 6.77 -21.48
CA ILE A 40 4.51 5.61 -20.77
C ILE A 40 5.18 6.04 -19.47
N LYS A 41 6.04 7.08 -19.54
CA LYS A 41 6.74 7.63 -18.37
C LYS A 41 5.78 8.11 -17.29
N ASP A 42 4.74 8.88 -17.69
CA ASP A 42 3.76 9.44 -16.76
C ASP A 42 2.94 8.33 -16.08
N VAL A 43 2.48 7.32 -16.85
CA VAL A 43 1.72 6.19 -16.30
C VAL A 43 2.57 5.35 -15.34
N VAL A 44 3.83 5.04 -15.70
CA VAL A 44 4.76 4.31 -14.80
C VAL A 44 5.02 5.11 -13.53
N ALA A 45 5.23 6.43 -13.65
CA ALA A 45 5.47 7.29 -12.49
C ALA A 45 4.26 7.35 -11.54
N PHE A 46 3.04 7.39 -12.10
CA PHE A 46 1.82 7.31 -11.30
C PHE A 46 1.61 5.93 -10.69
N ALA A 47 1.88 4.85 -11.42
CA ALA A 47 1.80 3.50 -10.88
C ALA A 47 2.73 3.32 -9.66
N ASN A 48 3.91 3.94 -9.68
CA ASN A 48 4.90 3.94 -8.58
C ASN A 48 4.70 5.07 -7.56
N SER A 49 3.63 5.84 -7.65
CA SER A 49 3.35 6.88 -6.65
C SER A 49 3.13 6.29 -5.25
N SER A 50 3.57 7.00 -4.22
CA SER A 50 3.42 6.59 -2.82
C SER A 50 1.97 6.54 -2.32
N SER A 51 1.01 7.08 -3.07
CA SER A 51 -0.40 7.05 -2.72
C SER A 51 -1.03 5.68 -3.01
N VAL A 52 -1.96 5.28 -2.15
CA VAL A 52 -2.80 4.09 -2.31
C VAL A 52 -4.08 4.36 -3.12
N ASP A 53 -4.36 5.63 -3.44
CA ASP A 53 -5.55 6.05 -4.18
C ASP A 53 -5.43 5.78 -5.68
N ASP A 54 -6.58 5.84 -6.39
CA ASP A 54 -6.58 5.99 -7.85
C ASP A 54 -5.90 7.29 -8.25
N LYS A 55 -5.16 7.29 -9.37
CA LYS A 55 -4.44 8.45 -9.87
C LYS A 55 -5.01 8.85 -11.22
N TYR A 56 -4.97 10.15 -11.54
CA TYR A 56 -5.66 10.70 -12.68
C TYR A 56 -4.75 11.59 -13.53
N ILE A 57 -4.63 11.28 -14.83
CA ILE A 57 -4.09 12.17 -15.84
C ILE A 57 -5.29 12.73 -16.61
N VAL A 58 -5.55 14.02 -16.45
CA VAL A 58 -6.76 14.67 -16.98
C VAL A 58 -6.42 15.48 -18.21
N PHE A 59 -7.16 15.28 -19.28
CA PHE A 59 -6.97 15.94 -20.57
C PHE A 59 -8.01 17.03 -20.82
N ASN A 60 -7.66 17.98 -21.67
CA ASN A 60 -8.44 19.18 -22.02
C ASN A 60 -8.50 20.21 -20.90
N ILE A 61 -7.48 20.29 -20.07
CA ILE A 61 -7.33 21.30 -19.00
C ILE A 61 -5.98 21.96 -19.16
N ASP A 62 -5.98 23.28 -19.13
CA ASP A 62 -4.76 24.10 -19.13
C ASP A 62 -4.03 23.94 -17.78
N ASN A 63 -2.73 23.67 -17.82
CA ASN A 63 -1.92 23.39 -16.63
C ASN A 63 -1.56 24.62 -15.79
N THR A 64 -1.87 25.83 -16.29
CA THR A 64 -1.61 27.10 -15.60
C THR A 64 -2.89 27.71 -15.03
N THR A 65 -3.93 27.80 -15.86
CA THR A 65 -5.21 28.40 -15.47
C THR A 65 -6.19 27.42 -14.85
N PHE A 66 -6.04 26.13 -15.14
CA PHE A 66 -6.97 25.03 -14.82
C PHE A 66 -8.35 25.21 -15.47
N GLU A 67 -8.38 25.90 -16.58
CA GLU A 67 -9.58 26.08 -17.40
C GLU A 67 -9.63 25.06 -18.54
N LEU A 68 -10.83 24.88 -19.12
CA LEU A 68 -11.00 24.02 -20.28
C LEU A 68 -10.22 24.58 -21.49
N CYS A 69 -9.50 23.69 -22.16
CA CYS A 69 -8.97 23.91 -23.51
C CYS A 69 -10.00 23.51 -24.58
N ASN A 70 -9.61 23.57 -25.85
CA ASN A 70 -10.44 23.13 -26.97
C ASN A 70 -9.85 21.87 -27.63
N MET A 71 -9.63 20.82 -26.82
CA MET A 71 -9.12 19.57 -27.34
C MET A 71 -10.20 18.83 -28.16
N ASP A 72 -9.81 18.35 -29.33
CA ASP A 72 -10.67 17.46 -30.11
C ASP A 72 -10.72 16.07 -29.43
N MET A 73 -11.88 15.72 -28.89
CA MET A 73 -12.11 14.46 -28.19
C MET A 73 -12.12 13.22 -29.11
N THR A 74 -12.15 13.42 -30.42
CA THR A 74 -12.03 12.31 -31.41
C THR A 74 -10.59 11.80 -31.55
N LEU A 75 -9.60 12.57 -31.07
CA LEU A 75 -8.18 12.21 -31.08
C LEU A 75 -7.79 11.28 -29.92
N LEU A 76 -8.72 11.00 -29.00
CA LEU A 76 -8.47 10.03 -27.93
C LEU A 76 -8.50 8.62 -28.51
N PRO A 77 -7.47 7.79 -28.24
CA PRO A 77 -7.48 6.40 -28.66
C PRO A 77 -8.50 5.58 -27.84
N ASP A 78 -8.76 4.38 -28.28
CA ASP A 78 -9.42 3.39 -27.44
C ASP A 78 -8.51 2.98 -26.27
N VAL A 79 -9.10 2.62 -25.15
CA VAL A 79 -8.32 2.18 -23.96
C VAL A 79 -7.42 1.00 -24.30
N SER A 80 -7.87 0.08 -25.15
CA SER A 80 -7.10 -1.09 -25.61
C SER A 80 -5.79 -0.71 -26.35
N GLU A 81 -5.76 0.41 -27.05
CA GLU A 81 -4.52 0.88 -27.69
C GLU A 81 -3.50 1.35 -26.65
N ILE A 82 -3.96 2.00 -25.58
CA ILE A 82 -3.11 2.42 -24.46
C ILE A 82 -2.62 1.19 -23.70
N GLU A 83 -3.51 0.24 -23.41
CA GLU A 83 -3.15 -1.02 -22.73
C GLU A 83 -2.10 -1.81 -23.53
N ASN A 84 -2.27 -1.93 -24.85
CA ASN A 84 -1.30 -2.60 -25.71
C ASN A 84 0.08 -1.90 -25.66
N LEU A 85 0.10 -0.57 -25.74
CA LEU A 85 1.33 0.21 -25.61
C LEU A 85 2.01 -0.02 -24.26
N LEU A 86 1.25 0.01 -23.15
CA LEU A 86 1.80 -0.21 -21.82
C LEU A 86 2.29 -1.65 -21.64
N ASN A 87 1.54 -2.66 -22.09
CA ASN A 87 1.94 -4.06 -22.04
C ASN A 87 3.22 -4.35 -22.86
N GLU A 88 3.44 -3.57 -23.92
CA GLU A 88 4.65 -3.67 -24.72
C GLU A 88 5.88 -3.10 -24.02
N TYR A 89 5.73 -1.97 -23.30
CA TYR A 89 6.85 -1.19 -22.77
C TYR A 89 6.98 -1.18 -21.24
N CYS A 90 6.00 -1.70 -20.49
CA CYS A 90 5.99 -1.69 -19.03
C CYS A 90 5.88 -3.11 -18.45
N GLU A 91 6.46 -3.28 -17.28
CA GLU A 91 6.28 -4.47 -16.45
C GLU A 91 6.36 -4.10 -14.96
N PRO A 92 5.57 -4.77 -14.09
CA PRO A 92 4.42 -5.63 -14.38
C PRO A 92 3.33 -4.92 -15.21
N LYS A 93 2.25 -5.63 -15.55
CA LYS A 93 1.07 -5.04 -16.22
C LYS A 93 0.49 -3.93 -15.35
N ILE A 94 0.12 -2.80 -15.96
CA ILE A 94 -0.51 -1.67 -15.29
C ILE A 94 -1.99 -1.63 -15.67
N ASP A 95 -2.88 -1.68 -14.67
CA ASP A 95 -4.31 -1.55 -14.88
C ASP A 95 -4.70 -0.08 -14.99
N ILE A 96 -5.42 0.25 -16.06
CA ILE A 96 -5.87 1.60 -16.38
C ILE A 96 -7.34 1.62 -16.80
N GLU A 97 -7.96 2.80 -16.72
CA GLU A 97 -9.28 3.09 -17.31
C GLU A 97 -9.22 4.44 -18.02
N LEU A 98 -9.87 4.54 -19.18
CA LEU A 98 -10.06 5.81 -19.91
C LEU A 98 -11.53 6.18 -19.93
N ASN A 99 -11.88 7.34 -19.39
CA ASN A 99 -13.25 7.80 -19.26
C ASN A 99 -13.40 9.28 -19.66
N LYS A 100 -14.65 9.73 -19.90
CA LYS A 100 -15.00 11.12 -20.23
C LYS A 100 -16.22 11.56 -19.40
N PHE A 101 -16.30 12.86 -19.13
CA PHE A 101 -17.49 13.48 -18.56
C PHE A 101 -17.66 14.94 -18.97
N ASN A 102 -18.88 15.46 -18.86
CA ASN A 102 -19.15 16.87 -19.17
C ASN A 102 -18.78 17.76 -17.98
N TYR A 103 -18.08 18.87 -18.27
CA TYR A 103 -17.62 19.86 -17.31
C TYR A 103 -17.65 21.26 -17.94
N ASN A 104 -18.30 22.22 -17.27
CA ASN A 104 -18.36 23.67 -17.65
C ASN A 104 -18.64 23.95 -19.15
N GLY A 105 -19.62 23.25 -19.72
CA GLY A 105 -20.03 23.44 -21.13
C GLY A 105 -19.14 22.72 -22.16
N GLY A 106 -18.08 22.04 -21.73
CA GLY A 106 -17.24 21.20 -22.57
C GLY A 106 -17.13 19.78 -22.05
N GLN A 107 -16.11 19.06 -22.50
CA GLN A 107 -15.85 17.69 -22.12
C GLN A 107 -14.43 17.52 -21.57
N ILE A 108 -14.26 16.80 -20.51
CA ILE A 108 -12.97 16.36 -19.95
C ILE A 108 -12.83 14.86 -20.21
N ALA A 109 -11.64 14.44 -20.63
CA ALA A 109 -11.24 13.03 -20.60
C ALA A 109 -10.19 12.80 -19.52
N TYR A 110 -10.13 11.60 -18.94
CA TYR A 110 -9.12 11.24 -17.98
C TYR A 110 -8.68 9.79 -18.11
N LEU A 111 -7.39 9.57 -17.96
CA LEU A 111 -6.77 8.27 -17.79
C LEU A 111 -6.58 8.04 -16.31
N LYS A 112 -7.24 7.00 -15.78
CA LYS A 112 -7.09 6.55 -14.41
C LYS A 112 -6.06 5.43 -14.35
N VAL A 113 -5.03 5.59 -13.51
CA VAL A 113 -4.14 4.52 -13.10
C VAL A 113 -4.70 3.94 -11.80
N CYS A 114 -5.20 2.71 -11.90
CA CYS A 114 -6.02 2.10 -10.84
C CYS A 114 -5.24 1.84 -9.55
N SER A 115 -5.90 2.00 -8.42
CA SER A 115 -5.36 1.65 -7.09
C SER A 115 -5.10 0.15 -6.89
N SER A 116 -5.61 -0.70 -7.80
CA SER A 116 -5.31 -2.14 -7.88
C SER A 116 -3.89 -2.47 -8.29
N ASN A 117 -3.13 -1.48 -8.81
CA ASN A 117 -1.72 -1.65 -9.16
C ASN A 117 -0.87 -1.79 -7.89
N LEU A 118 -0.54 -3.03 -7.50
CA LEU A 118 0.12 -3.35 -6.23
C LEU A 118 1.47 -4.07 -6.41
N ASP A 119 1.88 -4.38 -7.65
CA ASP A 119 3.06 -5.19 -7.97
C ASP A 119 4.35 -4.37 -8.11
N PHE A 120 4.49 -3.35 -7.27
CA PHE A 120 5.68 -2.47 -7.26
C PHE A 120 7.01 -3.23 -7.26
N PRO A 121 8.07 -2.66 -7.83
CA PRO A 121 8.08 -1.46 -8.69
C PRO A 121 7.65 -1.78 -10.13
N TYR A 122 6.96 -0.83 -10.77
CA TYR A 122 6.70 -0.85 -12.20
C TYR A 122 7.88 -0.23 -12.94
N MET A 123 8.32 -0.87 -14.04
CA MET A 123 9.51 -0.44 -14.76
C MET A 123 9.34 -0.48 -16.28
N ILE A 124 10.26 0.16 -16.98
CA ILE A 124 10.33 0.09 -18.44
C ILE A 124 10.89 -1.27 -18.84
N LYS A 125 10.09 -2.04 -19.57
CA LYS A 125 10.39 -3.42 -20.00
C LYS A 125 11.41 -3.51 -21.13
N LYS A 126 11.41 -2.53 -22.05
CA LYS A 126 12.35 -2.45 -23.16
C LYS A 126 12.58 -1.00 -23.59
N ASN A 127 13.68 -0.73 -24.29
CA ASN A 127 13.96 0.59 -24.81
C ASN A 127 12.82 1.11 -25.70
N PHE A 128 12.46 2.38 -25.53
CA PHE A 128 11.61 3.11 -26.47
C PHE A 128 12.50 4.01 -27.32
N GLU A 129 12.52 3.79 -28.61
CA GLU A 129 13.31 4.56 -29.56
C GLU A 129 12.42 5.46 -30.42
N LEU A 130 12.88 6.67 -30.66
CA LEU A 130 12.25 7.63 -31.58
C LEU A 130 13.33 8.40 -32.33
N ASP A 131 13.24 8.42 -33.68
CA ASP A 131 14.18 9.13 -34.55
C ASP A 131 15.65 8.70 -34.26
N GLY A 132 15.90 7.40 -34.08
CA GLY A 132 17.23 6.85 -33.77
C GLY A 132 17.80 7.20 -32.40
N ARG A 133 16.97 7.73 -31.47
CA ARG A 133 17.37 8.06 -30.11
C ARG A 133 16.53 7.32 -29.08
N ILE A 134 17.17 6.75 -28.08
CA ILE A 134 16.48 6.13 -26.94
C ILE A 134 15.86 7.25 -26.10
N LYS A 135 14.56 7.17 -25.88
CA LYS A 135 13.77 8.08 -25.03
C LYS A 135 13.50 7.50 -23.66
N LEU A 136 13.29 6.17 -23.59
CA LEU A 136 13.16 5.44 -22.33
C LEU A 136 14.12 4.26 -22.40
N ASN A 137 14.89 4.04 -21.33
CA ASN A 137 15.81 2.90 -21.25
C ASN A 137 15.14 1.74 -20.51
N GLN A 138 15.40 0.53 -20.96
CA GLN A 138 15.02 -0.69 -20.27
C GLN A 138 15.51 -0.69 -18.82
N GLY A 139 14.67 -1.15 -17.89
CA GLY A 139 14.95 -1.21 -16.47
C GLY A 139 14.78 0.11 -15.72
N GLN A 140 14.49 1.23 -16.40
CA GLN A 140 14.19 2.48 -15.71
C GLN A 140 12.89 2.40 -14.93
N ILE A 141 12.91 2.89 -13.70
CA ILE A 141 11.78 3.02 -12.81
C ILE A 141 11.52 4.52 -12.63
N TYR A 142 10.36 4.98 -13.09
CA TYR A 142 9.92 6.35 -12.87
C TYR A 142 9.00 6.42 -11.66
N ILE A 143 9.11 7.50 -10.90
CA ILE A 143 8.28 7.78 -9.73
C ILE A 143 7.80 9.22 -9.73
N ARG A 144 6.62 9.46 -9.16
CA ARG A 144 6.06 10.81 -9.05
C ARG A 144 6.19 11.34 -7.63
N HIS A 145 6.88 12.48 -7.51
CA HIS A 145 7.02 13.27 -6.29
C HIS A 145 6.25 14.60 -6.46
N GLY A 146 5.09 14.71 -5.80
CA GLY A 146 4.19 15.86 -6.02
C GLY A 146 3.77 15.98 -7.49
N ALA A 147 4.13 17.09 -8.15
CA ALA A 147 3.83 17.36 -9.56
C ALA A 147 4.93 16.88 -10.53
N THR A 148 6.04 16.30 -10.06
CA THR A 148 7.21 16.00 -10.88
C THR A 148 7.48 14.51 -11.00
N ASN A 149 7.78 14.04 -12.22
CA ASN A 149 8.25 12.69 -12.47
C ASN A 149 9.79 12.67 -12.47
N SER A 150 10.39 11.70 -11.79
CA SER A 150 11.82 11.49 -11.71
C SER A 150 12.17 10.01 -11.88
N ILE A 151 13.42 9.71 -12.15
CA ILE A 151 13.94 8.34 -12.04
C ILE A 151 14.07 8.01 -10.56
N ALA A 152 13.57 6.85 -10.16
CA ALA A 152 13.60 6.40 -8.78
C ALA A 152 15.05 6.25 -8.29
N ASN A 153 15.33 6.83 -7.13
CA ASN A 153 16.58 6.64 -6.40
C ASN A 153 16.45 5.44 -5.44
N ARG A 154 17.52 5.13 -4.68
CA ARG A 154 17.52 4.01 -3.76
C ARG A 154 16.42 4.11 -2.69
N SER A 155 16.22 5.29 -2.11
CA SER A 155 15.17 5.49 -1.09
C SER A 155 13.77 5.25 -1.66
N ASP A 156 13.55 5.64 -2.91
CA ASP A 156 12.29 5.39 -3.61
C ASP A 156 12.06 3.89 -3.82
N LEU A 157 13.11 3.16 -4.23
CA LEU A 157 13.03 1.71 -4.40
C LEU A 157 12.73 0.99 -3.08
N ASP A 158 13.41 1.37 -2.01
CA ASP A 158 13.16 0.82 -0.68
C ASP A 158 11.71 1.08 -0.24
N MET A 159 11.17 2.28 -0.51
CA MET A 159 9.78 2.63 -0.25
C MET A 159 8.81 1.76 -1.08
N LEU A 160 9.02 1.61 -2.39
CA LEU A 160 8.16 0.82 -3.27
C LEU A 160 8.14 -0.66 -2.87
N ILE A 161 9.29 -1.23 -2.53
CA ILE A 161 9.41 -2.60 -2.03
C ILE A 161 8.62 -2.74 -0.72
N ASN A 162 8.78 -1.79 0.21
CA ASN A 162 8.04 -1.78 1.47
C ASN A 162 6.53 -1.68 1.25
N MET A 163 6.08 -0.83 0.34
CA MET A 163 4.67 -0.71 -0.04
C MET A 163 4.12 -2.04 -0.61
N ARG A 164 4.88 -2.72 -1.44
CA ARG A 164 4.50 -4.04 -1.96
C ARG A 164 4.35 -5.05 -0.84
N ILE A 165 5.35 -5.18 0.03
CA ILE A 165 5.34 -6.14 1.14
C ILE A 165 4.19 -5.85 2.10
N SER A 166 4.01 -4.61 2.53
CA SER A 166 2.94 -4.24 3.45
C SER A 166 1.52 -4.47 2.91
N ARG A 167 1.36 -4.55 1.58
CA ARG A 167 0.07 -4.84 0.94
C ARG A 167 -0.20 -6.32 0.73
N VAL A 168 0.84 -7.12 0.56
CA VAL A 168 0.69 -8.58 0.39
C VAL A 168 0.62 -9.31 1.73
N ILE A 169 1.16 -8.72 2.79
CA ILE A 169 1.01 -9.23 4.16
C ILE A 169 -0.12 -8.48 4.85
N LYS A 170 -1.19 -9.20 5.17
CA LYS A 170 -2.31 -8.68 5.96
C LYS A 170 -2.34 -9.36 7.32
N ILE A 171 -2.61 -8.59 8.34
CA ILE A 171 -2.70 -9.07 9.72
C ILE A 171 -4.05 -8.63 10.27
N GLU A 172 -4.86 -9.59 10.66
CA GLU A 172 -6.15 -9.37 11.32
C GLU A 172 -6.05 -9.84 12.76
N SER A 173 -6.35 -8.96 13.72
CA SER A 173 -6.39 -9.36 15.14
C SER A 173 -7.82 -9.61 15.60
N GLN A 174 -7.99 -10.45 16.62
CA GLN A 174 -9.31 -10.82 17.12
C GLN A 174 -9.59 -10.25 18.51
N SER A 175 -8.84 -10.61 19.53
CA SER A 175 -9.06 -10.15 20.90
C SER A 175 -7.81 -10.30 21.77
N ILE A 176 -7.76 -9.58 22.90
CA ILE A 176 -6.79 -9.86 23.95
C ILE A 176 -7.46 -10.71 25.02
N GLU A 177 -6.80 -11.78 25.40
CA GLU A 177 -7.21 -12.68 26.46
C GLU A 177 -6.07 -12.90 27.45
N GLN A 178 -6.42 -13.10 28.72
CA GLN A 178 -5.45 -13.56 29.70
C GLN A 178 -5.42 -15.08 29.69
N LYS A 179 -4.26 -15.69 29.42
CA LYS A 179 -4.08 -17.15 29.35
C LYS A 179 -3.01 -17.60 30.32
N GLN A 180 -3.27 -18.72 30.98
CA GLN A 180 -2.26 -19.44 31.72
C GLN A 180 -1.51 -20.38 30.77
N ILE A 181 -0.20 -20.20 30.68
CA ILE A 181 0.69 -21.08 29.92
C ILE A 181 1.62 -21.80 30.86
N VAL A 182 2.19 -22.91 30.40
CA VAL A 182 3.16 -23.67 31.16
C VAL A 182 4.54 -23.52 30.51
N VAL A 183 5.51 -23.03 31.27
CA VAL A 183 6.91 -22.92 30.82
C VAL A 183 7.76 -23.73 31.80
N ASP A 184 8.48 -24.75 31.30
CA ASP A 184 9.28 -25.68 32.10
C ASP A 184 8.51 -26.22 33.34
N ASN A 185 7.29 -26.70 33.13
CA ASN A 185 6.39 -27.19 34.18
C ASN A 185 5.94 -26.13 35.21
N ARG A 186 6.13 -24.83 34.95
CA ARG A 186 5.65 -23.75 35.79
C ARG A 186 4.53 -23.00 35.08
N ALA A 187 3.45 -22.78 35.81
CA ALA A 187 2.33 -21.98 35.30
C ALA A 187 2.73 -20.50 35.30
N VAL A 188 2.62 -19.87 34.12
CA VAL A 188 2.88 -18.43 33.93
C VAL A 188 1.61 -17.81 33.33
N LEU A 189 1.22 -16.67 33.90
CA LEU A 189 0.07 -15.93 33.42
C LEU A 189 0.52 -14.86 32.43
N MET A 190 0.06 -14.96 31.18
CA MET A 190 0.39 -14.03 30.10
C MET A 190 -0.86 -13.51 29.41
N TYR A 191 -0.72 -12.38 28.75
CA TYR A 191 -1.72 -11.92 27.80
C TYR A 191 -1.43 -12.50 26.42
N SER A 192 -2.49 -12.86 25.71
CA SER A 192 -2.38 -13.34 24.34
C SER A 192 -3.39 -12.65 23.44
N SER A 193 -3.07 -12.56 22.18
CA SER A 193 -4.01 -12.17 21.15
C SER A 193 -3.79 -13.05 19.92
N SER A 194 -4.88 -13.53 19.34
CA SER A 194 -4.84 -14.29 18.09
C SER A 194 -4.81 -13.35 16.90
N PHE A 195 -3.97 -13.70 15.92
CA PHE A 195 -3.80 -12.96 14.70
C PHE A 195 -3.86 -13.91 13.50
N ILE A 196 -4.56 -13.47 12.47
CA ILE A 196 -4.57 -14.14 11.18
C ILE A 196 -3.60 -13.39 10.26
N PHE A 197 -2.57 -14.10 9.82
CA PHE A 197 -1.59 -13.59 8.87
C PHE A 197 -1.92 -14.15 7.49
N ARG A 198 -2.09 -13.27 6.50
CA ARG A 198 -2.30 -13.64 5.11
C ARG A 198 -1.12 -13.15 4.28
N ASN A 199 -0.42 -14.08 3.66
CA ASN A 199 0.66 -13.78 2.73
C ASN A 199 0.19 -14.07 1.30
N SER A 200 -0.07 -13.02 0.52
CA SER A 200 -0.47 -13.14 -0.89
C SER A 200 0.72 -13.10 -1.85
N ALA A 201 1.96 -13.01 -1.34
CA ALA A 201 3.15 -13.06 -2.16
C ALA A 201 3.51 -14.48 -2.57
N ASN A 202 4.23 -14.62 -3.68
CA ASN A 202 4.80 -15.89 -4.16
C ASN A 202 6.09 -16.31 -3.41
N THR A 203 6.44 -15.60 -2.34
CA THR A 203 7.62 -15.85 -1.51
C THR A 203 7.25 -15.92 -0.05
N ASN A 204 8.04 -16.68 0.71
CA ASN A 204 7.88 -16.77 2.16
C ASN A 204 8.23 -15.45 2.82
N TYR A 205 7.51 -15.12 3.90
CA TYR A 205 7.74 -13.93 4.70
C TYR A 205 8.23 -14.30 6.10
N LEU A 206 9.51 -13.99 6.40
CA LEU A 206 10.14 -14.36 7.65
C LEU A 206 10.11 -13.17 8.62
N ILE A 207 9.44 -13.32 9.76
CA ILE A 207 9.26 -12.30 10.78
C ILE A 207 10.40 -12.40 11.81
N LYS A 208 11.11 -11.31 12.02
CA LYS A 208 12.24 -11.17 12.95
C LYS A 208 11.80 -10.75 14.34
N SER A 209 10.81 -9.88 14.44
CA SER A 209 10.30 -9.40 15.71
C SER A 209 8.87 -8.90 15.59
N ALA A 210 8.19 -8.86 16.71
CA ALA A 210 6.84 -8.33 16.81
C ALA A 210 6.68 -7.50 18.10
N LYS A 211 5.84 -6.44 18.00
CA LYS A 211 5.38 -5.66 19.15
C LYS A 211 3.91 -5.32 19.01
N ILE A 212 3.24 -5.15 20.12
CA ILE A 212 1.85 -4.74 20.17
C ILE A 212 1.82 -3.30 20.70
N ASN A 213 1.18 -2.41 19.96
CA ASN A 213 0.88 -1.08 20.43
C ASN A 213 -0.57 -1.02 20.91
N LEU A 214 -0.76 -0.75 22.18
CA LEU A 214 -2.07 -0.49 22.78
C LEU A 214 -2.25 1.00 22.96
N LYS A 215 -3.32 1.55 22.43
CA LYS A 215 -3.62 2.97 22.47
C LYS A 215 -4.91 3.21 23.23
N THR A 216 -4.82 4.06 24.27
CA THR A 216 -5.95 4.65 24.98
C THR A 216 -6.09 6.12 24.57
N PRO A 217 -7.16 6.84 24.98
CA PRO A 217 -7.28 8.28 24.71
C PRO A 217 -6.10 9.12 25.22
N GLU A 218 -5.40 8.65 26.27
CA GLU A 218 -4.36 9.41 26.96
C GLU A 218 -2.95 8.86 26.74
N ASN A 219 -2.81 7.55 26.40
CA ASN A 219 -1.51 6.87 26.38
C ASN A 219 -1.36 5.91 25.21
N ILE A 220 -0.11 5.68 24.78
CA ILE A 220 0.28 4.62 23.86
C ILE A 220 1.31 3.74 24.55
N PHE A 221 1.02 2.44 24.63
CA PHE A 221 1.92 1.43 25.19
C PHE A 221 2.47 0.57 24.07
N SER A 222 3.79 0.53 23.92
CA SER A 222 4.46 -0.37 22.99
C SER A 222 5.01 -1.58 23.75
N ILE A 223 4.37 -2.72 23.59
CA ILE A 223 4.63 -3.94 24.35
C ILE A 223 5.32 -4.94 23.42
N LYS A 224 6.49 -5.44 23.83
CA LYS A 224 7.20 -6.46 23.07
C LYS A 224 6.43 -7.78 23.14
N VAL A 225 6.23 -8.40 21.98
CA VAL A 225 5.75 -9.79 21.93
C VAL A 225 6.89 -10.70 22.34
N VAL A 226 6.62 -11.53 23.34
CA VAL A 226 7.62 -12.44 23.90
C VAL A 226 7.83 -13.61 22.97
N PHE A 227 6.73 -14.21 22.48
CA PHE A 227 6.79 -15.26 21.47
C PHE A 227 5.46 -15.35 20.69
N ILE A 228 5.50 -16.02 19.53
CA ILE A 228 4.35 -16.30 18.69
C ILE A 228 4.27 -17.81 18.45
N SER A 229 3.10 -18.39 18.67
CA SER A 229 2.88 -19.83 18.55
C SER A 229 1.54 -20.16 17.88
N ASN A 230 1.31 -21.42 17.58
CA ASN A 230 -0.02 -21.88 17.22
C ASN A 230 -0.98 -21.68 18.39
N SER A 231 -2.23 -21.35 18.11
CA SER A 231 -3.24 -20.99 19.11
C SER A 231 -3.49 -22.05 20.17
N ASP A 232 -3.21 -23.33 19.86
CA ASP A 232 -3.55 -24.48 20.71
C ASP A 232 -2.39 -24.96 21.60
N ILE A 233 -1.19 -24.40 21.45
CA ILE A 233 -0.04 -24.78 22.24
C ILE A 233 0.04 -23.89 23.48
N LEU A 234 -0.14 -24.46 24.68
CA LEU A 234 -0.10 -23.77 25.96
C LEU A 234 1.07 -24.24 26.87
N ALA A 235 1.92 -25.13 26.38
CA ALA A 235 3.08 -25.64 27.12
C ALA A 235 4.35 -25.48 26.30
N PHE A 236 5.38 -24.91 26.90
CA PHE A 236 6.65 -24.57 26.25
C PHE A 236 7.83 -24.89 27.15
N THR A 237 8.98 -25.18 26.55
CA THR A 237 10.27 -25.18 27.26
C THR A 237 10.87 -23.77 27.24
N SER A 238 11.72 -23.44 28.21
CA SER A 238 12.46 -22.15 28.21
C SER A 238 13.27 -21.96 26.92
N LYS A 239 13.77 -23.04 26.33
CA LYS A 239 14.47 -23.00 25.05
C LYS A 239 13.55 -22.60 23.92
N GLU A 240 12.40 -23.22 23.77
CA GLU A 240 11.38 -22.84 22.76
C GLU A 240 10.91 -21.40 22.97
N PHE A 241 10.76 -20.98 24.22
CA PHE A 241 10.38 -19.61 24.59
C PHE A 241 11.44 -18.59 24.16
N LEU A 242 12.72 -18.93 24.22
CA LEU A 242 13.84 -18.06 23.81
C LEU A 242 14.15 -18.13 22.32
N ASP A 243 13.96 -19.31 21.70
CA ASP A 243 14.30 -19.58 20.30
C ASP A 243 13.20 -19.16 19.30
N ASN A 244 11.96 -18.98 19.78
CA ASN A 244 10.80 -18.59 18.95
C ASN A 244 10.83 -17.11 18.52
N LYS A 245 12.03 -16.61 18.17
CA LYS A 245 12.21 -15.22 17.73
C LYS A 245 11.82 -14.99 16.28
N LEU A 246 11.75 -16.05 15.48
CA LEU A 246 11.46 -15.96 14.05
C LEU A 246 10.31 -16.94 13.74
N PHE A 247 9.33 -16.48 12.98
CA PHE A 247 8.37 -17.37 12.38
C PHE A 247 8.17 -17.03 10.90
N ASN A 248 7.83 -18.06 10.14
CA ASN A 248 7.64 -17.99 8.71
C ASN A 248 6.15 -17.95 8.37
N ILE A 249 5.78 -17.11 7.40
CA ILE A 249 4.48 -17.15 6.76
C ILE A 249 4.72 -17.59 5.32
N ASP A 250 4.31 -18.81 5.01
CA ASP A 250 4.54 -19.39 3.70
C ASP A 250 3.90 -18.58 2.58
N ALA A 251 4.45 -18.68 1.38
CA ALA A 251 3.91 -18.05 0.19
C ALA A 251 2.46 -18.48 -0.05
N ASN A 252 1.61 -17.54 -0.47
CA ASN A 252 0.19 -17.77 -0.77
C ASN A 252 -0.57 -18.49 0.35
N SER A 253 -0.22 -18.22 1.62
CA SER A 253 -0.80 -18.89 2.78
C SER A 253 -1.59 -17.94 3.68
N THR A 254 -2.47 -18.54 4.46
CA THR A 254 -3.13 -17.90 5.59
C THR A 254 -2.90 -18.75 6.83
N ILE A 255 -2.32 -18.17 7.87
CA ILE A 255 -2.02 -18.86 9.13
C ILE A 255 -2.60 -18.06 10.30
N GLU A 256 -3.12 -18.78 11.30
CA GLU A 256 -3.51 -18.20 12.58
C GLU A 256 -2.42 -18.48 13.61
N LYS A 257 -2.04 -17.44 14.36
CA LYS A 257 -1.04 -17.53 15.43
C LYS A 257 -1.48 -16.70 16.62
N SER A 258 -1.12 -17.13 17.80
CA SER A 258 -1.27 -16.36 19.04
C SER A 258 0.06 -15.68 19.39
N ALA A 259 0.00 -14.38 19.57
CA ALA A 259 1.11 -13.61 20.15
C ALA A 259 0.93 -13.50 21.66
N PHE A 260 1.98 -13.81 22.41
CA PHE A 260 2.01 -13.77 23.86
C PHE A 260 2.91 -12.63 24.33
N PHE A 261 2.42 -11.87 25.34
CA PHE A 261 3.09 -10.69 25.84
C PHE A 261 2.76 -10.44 27.32
N GLU A 262 3.65 -9.72 27.98
CA GLU A 262 3.49 -9.32 29.37
C GLU A 262 3.03 -7.87 29.45
N ILE A 263 2.06 -7.59 30.30
CA ILE A 263 1.60 -6.24 30.60
C ILE A 263 2.00 -5.90 32.05
N THR A 264 2.70 -4.78 32.24
CA THR A 264 3.05 -4.31 33.58
C THR A 264 1.79 -3.95 34.36
N LYS A 265 1.87 -3.99 35.71
CA LYS A 265 0.74 -3.63 36.56
C LYS A 265 0.22 -2.22 36.26
N GLU A 266 1.12 -1.25 36.10
CA GLU A 266 0.77 0.13 35.75
C GLU A 266 0.02 0.22 34.42
N CYS A 267 0.52 -0.44 33.38
CA CYS A 267 -0.14 -0.52 32.08
C CYS A 267 -1.53 -1.16 32.20
N LYS A 268 -1.65 -2.26 32.97
CA LYS A 268 -2.92 -2.93 33.22
C LYS A 268 -3.94 -2.00 33.88
N ASP A 269 -3.53 -1.27 34.92
CA ASP A 269 -4.42 -0.36 35.66
C ASP A 269 -4.96 0.76 34.75
N ILE A 270 -4.14 1.29 33.86
CA ILE A 270 -4.55 2.30 32.85
C ILE A 270 -5.47 1.68 31.80
N LEU A 271 -5.14 0.50 31.26
CA LEU A 271 -5.98 -0.19 30.30
C LEU A 271 -7.36 -0.52 30.88
N MET A 272 -7.43 -0.94 32.14
CA MET A 272 -8.71 -1.25 32.81
C MET A 272 -9.62 -0.03 32.97
N LYS A 273 -9.05 1.17 33.14
CA LYS A 273 -9.84 2.44 33.18
C LYS A 273 -10.50 2.73 31.80
N HIS A 274 -9.90 2.28 30.72
CA HIS A 274 -10.31 2.59 29.35
C HIS A 274 -10.77 1.36 28.56
N LYS A 275 -11.18 0.28 29.24
CA LYS A 275 -11.44 -1.05 28.65
C LYS A 275 -12.29 -1.06 27.37
N ASP A 276 -13.20 -0.10 27.20
CA ASP A 276 -14.09 0.01 26.03
C ASP A 276 -13.56 0.97 24.94
N LYS A 277 -12.37 1.54 25.15
CA LYS A 277 -11.75 2.55 24.24
C LYS A 277 -10.30 2.22 23.89
N ILE A 278 -9.91 0.97 24.06
CA ILE A 278 -8.57 0.53 23.70
C ILE A 278 -8.57 0.15 22.22
N THR A 279 -7.64 0.72 21.48
CA THR A 279 -7.30 0.24 20.14
C THR A 279 -5.93 -0.41 20.19
N GLY A 280 -5.77 -1.50 19.44
CA GLY A 280 -4.52 -2.22 19.37
C GLY A 280 -4.09 -2.45 17.93
N GLU A 281 -2.79 -2.45 17.70
CA GLU A 281 -2.19 -2.84 16.44
C GLU A 281 -0.97 -3.74 16.68
N LEU A 282 -0.86 -4.80 15.91
CA LEU A 282 0.36 -5.62 15.87
C LEU A 282 1.30 -5.01 14.84
N ARG A 283 2.54 -4.80 15.24
CA ARG A 283 3.64 -4.41 14.37
C ARG A 283 4.63 -5.56 14.28
N ILE A 284 4.88 -6.04 13.09
CA ILE A 284 5.90 -7.05 12.81
C ILE A 284 7.03 -6.44 12.00
N VAL A 285 8.23 -6.93 12.23
CA VAL A 285 9.42 -6.55 11.46
C VAL A 285 10.03 -7.81 10.86
N ASP A 286 10.27 -7.81 9.56
CA ASP A 286 10.89 -8.92 8.86
C ASP A 286 12.42 -8.93 8.99
N VAL A 287 13.05 -9.94 8.41
CA VAL A 287 14.53 -10.07 8.40
C VAL A 287 15.22 -8.95 7.61
N ASN A 288 14.51 -8.26 6.73
CA ASN A 288 15.02 -7.13 5.95
C ASN A 288 14.73 -5.77 6.64
N ASN A 289 14.23 -5.78 7.88
CA ASN A 289 13.80 -4.61 8.66
C ASN A 289 12.58 -3.88 8.09
N VAL A 290 11.75 -4.55 7.30
CA VAL A 290 10.47 -4.01 6.83
C VAL A 290 9.42 -4.16 7.92
N GLU A 291 8.75 -3.06 8.27
CA GLU A 291 7.66 -3.04 9.24
C GLU A 291 6.31 -3.20 8.54
N VAL A 292 5.49 -4.14 9.00
CA VAL A 292 4.09 -4.30 8.60
C VAL A 292 3.21 -4.13 9.84
N ILE A 293 2.13 -3.35 9.68
CA ILE A 293 1.23 -3.00 10.77
C ILE A 293 -0.15 -3.57 10.46
N SER A 294 -0.77 -4.21 11.45
CA SER A 294 -2.16 -4.65 11.35
C SER A 294 -3.12 -3.47 11.33
N ASN A 295 -4.34 -3.67 10.86
CA ASN A 295 -5.40 -2.71 11.07
C ASN A 295 -5.61 -2.52 12.59
N ALA A 296 -5.86 -1.26 12.99
CA ALA A 296 -6.23 -0.97 14.36
C ALA A 296 -7.65 -1.49 14.63
N LEU A 297 -7.81 -2.29 15.67
CA LEU A 297 -9.09 -2.84 16.10
C LEU A 297 -9.39 -2.36 17.52
N LEU A 298 -10.68 -2.22 17.83
CA LEU A 298 -11.15 -2.04 19.20
C LEU A 298 -10.89 -3.34 19.97
N TRP A 299 -10.12 -3.26 21.06
CA TRP A 299 -9.77 -4.39 21.87
C TRP A 299 -10.53 -4.33 23.20
N SER A 300 -11.20 -5.41 23.54
CA SER A 300 -11.74 -5.61 24.89
C SER A 300 -10.84 -6.59 25.62
N ILE A 301 -10.38 -6.20 26.82
CA ILE A 301 -9.70 -7.13 27.73
C ILE A 301 -10.81 -7.93 28.43
N LYS A 302 -10.88 -9.21 28.15
CA LYS A 302 -11.75 -10.17 28.83
C LYS A 302 -11.07 -10.72 30.07
#